data_6fbc8510c3d6f686454893766bebf64c
#
_entry.id   6fbc8510c3d6f686454893766bebf64c
#
_cell.length_a   1.000
_cell.length_b   1.000
_cell.length_c   1.000
_cell.angle_alpha   90.00
_cell.angle_beta   90.00
_cell.angle_gamma   90.00
#
_symmetry.space_group_name_H-M   'P 1'
#
loop_
_entity.id
_entity.type
_entity.pdbx_description
1 polymer ?
#
loop_
_entity_poly.entity_id
_entity_poly.type
_entity_poly.pdbx_seq_one_letter_code
_entity_poly.pdbx_strand_id
1 'polypeptide(L)'
;MQQKIIILDFGSQTTQLIGRRVRELDTFCEILPYNKFPENDPSVIGVILSGSPYSVHDPEAFKVDLSKFVGRLPVLGICYGAQFIAHDGGGRVEKADSREYGRAHLQEYDAENPLFKGFEPNSQVWMSHGLSLIHI
;
A
#
# COMPACT_ATOMS: atom_id res chain seq x y z
N MET A 1 -20.47 -9.25 14.47
CA MET A 1 -19.89 -8.09 13.74
C MET A 1 -18.99 -8.60 12.63
N GLN A 2 -19.25 -8.18 11.41
CA GLN A 2 -18.45 -8.61 10.27
C GLN A 2 -17.13 -7.86 10.22
N GLN A 3 -16.01 -8.58 10.21
CA GLN A 3 -14.70 -7.99 10.09
C GLN A 3 -14.48 -7.48 8.67
N LYS A 4 -13.76 -6.38 8.52
CA LYS A 4 -13.52 -5.78 7.22
C LYS A 4 -12.14 -5.15 7.11
N ILE A 5 -11.68 -5.02 5.87
CA ILE A 5 -10.48 -4.28 5.50
C ILE A 5 -10.92 -2.96 4.89
N ILE A 6 -10.28 -1.88 5.29
CA ILE A 6 -10.49 -0.56 4.71
C ILE A 6 -9.41 -0.31 3.66
N ILE A 7 -9.84 0.09 2.47
CA ILE A 7 -8.93 0.49 1.38
C ILE A 7 -9.08 2.00 1.23
N LEU A 8 -8.01 2.73 1.51
CA LEU A 8 -7.99 4.18 1.33
C LEU A 8 -7.56 4.51 -0.10
N ASP A 9 -8.41 5.25 -0.80
CA ASP A 9 -8.23 5.56 -2.22
C ASP A 9 -7.48 6.88 -2.39
N PHE A 10 -6.31 6.79 -3.00
CA PHE A 10 -5.47 7.94 -3.35
C PHE A 10 -5.54 8.28 -4.85
N GLY A 11 -6.58 7.81 -5.53
CA GLY A 11 -6.80 8.14 -6.93
C GLY A 11 -6.23 7.14 -7.92
N SER A 12 -5.80 5.98 -7.46
CA SER A 12 -5.28 4.93 -8.34
C SER A 12 -6.37 4.33 -9.21
N GLN A 13 -6.03 4.03 -10.46
CA GLN A 13 -6.92 3.28 -11.35
C GLN A 13 -7.09 1.83 -10.89
N THR A 14 -6.20 1.34 -10.03
CA THR A 14 -6.21 -0.05 -9.57
C THR A 14 -6.93 -0.26 -8.25
N THR A 15 -7.45 0.80 -7.62
CA THR A 15 -8.09 0.69 -6.29
C THR A 15 -9.27 -0.30 -6.32
N GLN A 16 -10.10 -0.25 -7.35
CA GLN A 16 -11.21 -1.19 -7.48
C GLN A 16 -10.73 -2.63 -7.66
N LEU A 17 -9.61 -2.81 -8.36
CA LEU A 17 -9.02 -4.14 -8.53
C LEU A 17 -8.52 -4.70 -7.20
N ILE A 18 -7.93 -3.86 -6.35
CA ILE A 18 -7.52 -4.25 -5.01
C ILE A 18 -8.74 -4.76 -4.23
N GLY A 19 -9.83 -4.01 -4.25
CA GLY A 19 -11.07 -4.41 -3.58
C GLY A 19 -11.61 -5.72 -4.10
N ARG A 20 -11.56 -5.94 -5.41
CA ARG A 20 -11.99 -7.20 -6.01
C ARG A 20 -11.14 -8.37 -5.51
N ARG A 21 -9.82 -8.20 -5.45
CA ARG A 21 -8.92 -9.25 -4.97
C ARG A 21 -9.17 -9.61 -3.51
N VAL A 22 -9.43 -8.60 -2.68
CA VAL A 22 -9.77 -8.85 -1.28
C VAL A 22 -11.06 -9.67 -1.17
N ARG A 23 -12.08 -9.31 -1.95
CA ARG A 23 -13.37 -10.04 -1.94
C ARG A 23 -13.24 -11.46 -2.46
N GLU A 24 -12.36 -11.70 -3.43
CA GLU A 24 -12.08 -13.05 -3.93
C GLU A 24 -11.52 -13.97 -2.85
N LEU A 25 -10.98 -13.40 -1.77
CA LEU A 25 -10.49 -14.12 -0.60
C LEU A 25 -11.54 -14.21 0.51
N ASP A 26 -12.81 -14.07 0.16
CA ASP A 26 -13.95 -14.11 1.08
C ASP A 26 -13.82 -13.12 2.24
N THR A 27 -13.21 -11.98 1.98
CA THR A 27 -13.02 -10.92 2.97
C THR A 27 -13.78 -9.68 2.56
N PHE A 28 -14.58 -9.15 3.49
CA PHE A 28 -15.32 -7.92 3.24
C PHE A 28 -14.36 -6.73 3.26
N CYS A 29 -14.54 -5.79 2.34
CA CYS A 29 -13.77 -4.56 2.31
C CYS A 29 -14.64 -3.37 1.90
N GLU A 30 -14.22 -2.18 2.35
CA GLU A 30 -14.81 -0.93 1.91
C GLU A 30 -13.72 -0.06 1.32
N ILE A 31 -14.01 0.56 0.17
CA ILE A 31 -13.14 1.55 -0.46
C ILE A 31 -13.64 2.92 -0.04
N LEU A 32 -12.79 3.67 0.64
CA LEU A 32 -13.12 5.00 1.15
C LEU A 32 -12.13 6.03 0.63
N PRO A 33 -12.54 7.30 0.50
CA PRO A 33 -11.60 8.38 0.20
C PRO A 33 -10.46 8.41 1.22
N TYR A 34 -9.29 8.84 0.78
CA TYR A 34 -8.07 8.83 1.60
C TYR A 34 -8.23 9.51 2.97
N ASN A 35 -9.14 10.50 3.06
CA ASN A 35 -9.34 11.30 4.26
C ASN A 35 -10.55 10.89 5.09
N LYS A 36 -11.12 9.71 4.84
CA LYS A 36 -12.36 9.24 5.48
C LYS A 36 -12.18 7.94 6.25
N PHE A 37 -11.01 7.76 6.87
CA PHE A 37 -10.80 6.58 7.70
C PHE A 37 -11.79 6.55 8.88
N PRO A 38 -12.52 5.43 9.10
CA PRO A 38 -13.50 5.34 10.17
C PRO A 38 -12.82 5.09 11.52
N GLU A 39 -12.67 6.15 12.29
CA GLU A 39 -12.13 6.04 13.64
C GLU A 39 -13.11 5.30 14.55
N ASN A 40 -12.57 4.54 15.49
CA ASN A 40 -13.36 3.83 16.50
C ASN A 40 -14.33 2.78 15.95
N ASP A 41 -14.06 2.23 14.78
CA ASP A 41 -14.82 1.12 14.23
C ASP A 41 -14.11 -0.20 14.55
N PRO A 42 -14.60 -0.98 15.52
CA PRO A 42 -13.92 -2.23 15.92
C PRO A 42 -14.01 -3.34 14.89
N SER A 43 -14.82 -3.19 13.84
CA SER A 43 -14.89 -4.20 12.78
C SER A 43 -13.71 -4.12 11.80
N VAL A 44 -12.94 -3.03 11.81
CA VAL A 44 -11.79 -2.86 10.92
C VAL A 44 -10.62 -3.69 11.45
N ILE A 45 -10.14 -4.62 10.62
CA ILE A 45 -9.04 -5.52 10.97
C ILE A 45 -7.75 -5.23 10.21
N GLY A 46 -7.79 -4.36 9.23
CA GLY A 46 -6.61 -4.00 8.45
C GLY A 46 -6.89 -2.84 7.52
N VAL A 47 -5.82 -2.22 7.04
CA VAL A 47 -5.90 -1.06 6.15
C VAL A 47 -4.96 -1.27 4.96
N ILE A 48 -5.46 -0.96 3.77
CA ILE A 48 -4.64 -0.94 2.55
C ILE A 48 -4.61 0.50 2.03
N LEU A 49 -3.43 1.02 1.81
CA LEU A 49 -3.23 2.33 1.17
C LEU A 49 -2.93 2.10 -0.30
N SER A 50 -3.78 2.64 -1.16
CA SER A 50 -3.65 2.41 -2.60
C SER A 50 -2.52 3.25 -3.23
N GLY A 51 -2.28 3.02 -4.52
CA GLY A 51 -1.42 3.89 -5.30
C GLY A 51 -2.08 5.22 -5.63
N SER A 52 -1.32 6.07 -6.30
CA SER A 52 -1.78 7.39 -6.73
C SER A 52 -1.03 7.78 -8.01
N PRO A 53 -1.61 8.61 -8.87
CA PRO A 53 -0.87 9.22 -9.99
C PRO A 53 0.15 10.27 -9.51
N TYR A 54 0.09 10.67 -8.24
CA TYR A 54 0.96 11.68 -7.68
C TYR A 54 2.19 11.07 -6.99
N SER A 55 3.22 11.86 -6.81
CA SER A 55 4.36 11.55 -5.95
C SER A 55 4.15 12.16 -4.57
N VAL A 56 4.79 11.59 -3.53
CA VAL A 56 4.79 12.19 -2.19
C VAL A 56 5.42 13.57 -2.17
N HIS A 57 6.21 13.91 -3.18
CA HIS A 57 6.86 15.22 -3.31
C HIS A 57 6.02 16.23 -4.08
N ASP A 58 4.89 15.82 -4.67
CA ASP A 58 4.03 16.74 -5.40
C ASP A 58 3.31 17.68 -4.44
N PRO A 59 3.14 18.97 -4.83
CA PRO A 59 2.38 19.92 -4.00
C PRO A 59 0.94 19.46 -3.76
N GLU A 60 0.39 18.66 -4.68
CA GLU A 60 -0.97 18.14 -4.60
C GLU A 60 -1.04 16.77 -3.92
N ALA A 61 0.06 16.29 -3.35
CA ALA A 61 0.09 15.02 -2.66
C ALA A 61 -0.92 15.00 -1.52
N PHE A 62 -1.61 13.89 -1.37
CA PHE A 62 -2.61 13.71 -0.32
C PHE A 62 -1.95 13.65 1.04
N LYS A 63 -2.64 14.16 2.05
CA LYS A 63 -2.18 14.14 3.43
C LYS A 63 -3.13 13.31 4.27
N VAL A 64 -2.59 12.37 5.01
CA VAL A 64 -3.34 11.46 5.87
C VAL A 64 -2.61 11.35 7.20
N ASP A 65 -3.37 11.36 8.29
CA ASP A 65 -2.81 11.11 9.62
C ASP A 65 -2.68 9.60 9.82
N LEU A 66 -1.48 9.08 9.62
CA LEU A 66 -1.20 7.65 9.76
C LEU A 66 -1.34 7.16 11.21
N SER A 67 -1.25 8.06 12.20
CA SER A 67 -1.36 7.65 13.61
C SER A 67 -2.73 7.07 13.95
N LYS A 68 -3.73 7.31 13.12
CA LYS A 68 -5.08 6.74 13.30
C LYS A 68 -5.10 5.22 13.20
N PHE A 69 -4.15 4.62 12.50
CA PHE A 69 -4.15 3.18 12.31
C PHE A 69 -2.76 2.53 12.36
N VAL A 70 -1.69 3.23 11.99
CA VAL A 70 -0.33 2.67 12.07
C VAL A 70 0.02 2.40 13.53
N GLY A 71 0.52 1.18 13.80
CA GLY A 71 0.82 0.73 15.15
C GLY A 71 -0.36 0.10 15.89
N ARG A 72 -1.57 0.20 15.33
CA ARG A 72 -2.78 -0.40 15.90
C ARG A 72 -3.35 -1.50 15.03
N LEU A 73 -3.25 -1.36 13.72
CA LEU A 73 -3.79 -2.29 12.74
C LEU A 73 -2.70 -2.69 11.75
N PRO A 74 -2.77 -3.89 11.17
CA PRO A 74 -1.93 -4.22 10.03
C PRO A 74 -2.20 -3.24 8.89
N VAL A 75 -1.13 -2.75 8.26
CA VAL A 75 -1.21 -1.78 7.17
C VAL A 75 -0.37 -2.29 5.99
N LEU A 76 -0.97 -2.30 4.81
CA LEU A 76 -0.29 -2.62 3.56
C LEU A 76 -0.28 -1.39 2.68
N GLY A 77 0.90 -0.90 2.33
CA GLY A 77 1.07 0.19 1.38
C GLY A 77 1.42 -0.32 0.00
N ILE A 78 0.72 0.18 -1.02
CA ILE A 78 0.95 -0.20 -2.41
C ILE A 78 1.36 1.05 -3.19
N CYS A 79 2.53 1.02 -3.83
CA CYS A 79 3.06 2.14 -4.62
C CYS A 79 3.09 3.43 -3.79
N TYR A 80 2.25 4.41 -4.13
CA TYR A 80 2.17 5.67 -3.38
C TYR A 80 1.96 5.44 -1.89
N GLY A 81 1.11 4.49 -1.51
CA GLY A 81 0.87 4.16 -0.11
C GLY A 81 2.13 3.75 0.63
N ALA A 82 2.96 2.91 0.00
CA ALA A 82 4.25 2.51 0.58
C ALA A 82 5.21 3.69 0.70
N GLN A 83 5.27 4.52 -0.34
CA GLN A 83 6.11 5.72 -0.36
C GLN A 83 5.65 6.71 0.73
N PHE A 84 4.35 6.88 0.89
CA PHE A 84 3.79 7.78 1.90
C PHE A 84 4.16 7.32 3.32
N ILE A 85 4.05 6.02 3.60
CA ILE A 85 4.42 5.48 4.91
C ILE A 85 5.90 5.74 5.18
N ALA A 86 6.77 5.49 4.20
CA ALA A 86 8.20 5.70 4.34
C ALA A 86 8.52 7.18 4.55
N HIS A 87 7.94 8.06 3.76
CA HIS A 87 8.18 9.51 3.81
C HIS A 87 7.69 10.10 5.14
N ASP A 88 6.50 9.74 5.58
CA ASP A 88 5.91 10.21 6.82
C ASP A 88 6.69 9.71 8.04
N GLY A 89 7.26 8.51 7.95
CA GLY A 89 8.07 7.92 9.02
C GLY A 89 9.52 8.38 9.06
N GLY A 90 9.90 9.37 8.26
CA GLY A 90 11.26 9.91 8.25
C GLY A 90 12.20 9.25 7.25
N GLY A 91 11.71 8.32 6.43
CA GLY A 91 12.48 7.73 5.35
C GLY A 91 12.61 8.66 4.15
N ARG A 92 13.39 8.23 3.16
CA ARG A 92 13.63 9.01 1.96
C ARG A 92 13.01 8.33 0.76
N VAL A 93 12.34 9.15 -0.07
CA VAL A 93 11.81 8.74 -1.37
C VAL A 93 12.47 9.63 -2.40
N GLU A 94 13.20 9.05 -3.34
CA GLU A 94 13.93 9.78 -4.37
C GLU A 94 13.56 9.25 -5.75
N LYS A 95 13.78 10.10 -6.76
CA LYS A 95 13.64 9.68 -8.15
C LYS A 95 14.67 8.58 -8.41
N ALA A 96 14.23 7.45 -8.94
CA ALA A 96 15.14 6.36 -9.25
C ALA A 96 16.08 6.74 -10.41
N ASP A 97 17.31 6.23 -10.36
CA ASP A 97 18.28 6.41 -11.44
C ASP A 97 17.78 5.78 -12.73
N SER A 98 17.06 4.67 -12.62
CA SER A 98 16.39 4.06 -13.76
C SER A 98 14.96 3.73 -13.38
N ARG A 99 14.03 4.01 -14.30
CA ARG A 99 12.64 3.63 -14.10
C ARG A 99 12.49 2.14 -14.39
N GLU A 100 11.71 1.47 -13.54
CA GLU A 100 11.45 0.05 -13.71
C GLU A 100 10.02 -0.15 -14.20
N TYR A 101 9.91 -0.64 -15.43
CA TYR A 101 8.63 -1.00 -16.04
C TYR A 101 8.77 -2.37 -16.68
N GLY A 102 7.80 -3.23 -16.45
CA GLY A 102 7.76 -4.55 -17.04
C GLY A 102 8.10 -5.66 -16.06
N ARG A 103 8.67 -6.72 -16.58
CA ARG A 103 8.95 -7.92 -15.78
C ARG A 103 10.15 -7.73 -14.86
N ALA A 104 10.04 -8.25 -13.67
CA ALA A 104 11.13 -8.32 -12.70
C ALA A 104 11.04 -9.64 -11.94
N HIS A 105 12.07 -9.97 -11.19
CA HIS A 105 12.07 -11.16 -10.34
C HIS A 105 12.26 -10.76 -8.90
N LEU A 106 11.48 -11.37 -8.02
CA LEU A 106 11.53 -11.13 -6.59
C LEU A 106 12.74 -11.86 -6.02
N GLN A 107 13.81 -11.11 -5.71
CA GLN A 107 15.08 -11.69 -5.27
C GLN A 107 15.17 -11.83 -3.75
N GLU A 108 14.85 -10.76 -3.04
CA GLU A 108 14.93 -10.74 -1.59
C GLU A 108 13.61 -10.32 -0.98
N TYR A 109 13.18 -11.07 0.02
CA TYR A 109 11.98 -10.74 0.79
C TYR A 109 12.04 -11.49 2.13
N ASP A 110 11.30 -10.99 3.10
CA ASP A 110 11.17 -11.67 4.39
C ASP A 110 10.21 -12.84 4.26
N ALA A 111 10.77 -14.04 4.05
CA ALA A 111 9.98 -15.25 3.83
C ALA A 111 9.12 -15.64 5.04
N GLU A 112 9.45 -15.15 6.24
CA GLU A 112 8.68 -15.42 7.44
C GLU A 112 7.50 -14.47 7.61
N ASN A 113 7.44 -13.39 6.84
CA ASN A 113 6.31 -12.48 6.87
C ASN A 113 5.10 -13.20 6.27
N PRO A 114 3.95 -13.22 6.97
CA PRO A 114 2.74 -13.89 6.46
C PRO A 114 2.30 -13.45 5.07
N LEU A 115 2.64 -12.22 4.68
CA LEU A 115 2.31 -11.68 3.35
C LEU A 115 2.97 -12.49 2.23
N PHE A 116 4.14 -13.07 2.49
CA PHE A 116 4.90 -13.79 1.47
C PHE A 116 4.77 -15.31 1.56
N LYS A 117 3.83 -15.80 2.33
CA LYS A 117 3.59 -17.23 2.44
C LYS A 117 3.21 -17.80 1.06
N GLY A 118 3.96 -18.78 0.60
CA GLY A 118 3.74 -19.43 -0.69
C GLY A 118 4.55 -18.83 -1.85
N PHE A 119 5.27 -17.73 -1.64
CA PHE A 119 6.16 -17.19 -2.66
C PHE A 119 7.47 -17.98 -2.72
N GLU A 120 8.04 -18.07 -3.91
CA GLU A 120 9.32 -18.70 -4.16
C GLU A 120 10.36 -17.65 -4.53
N PRO A 121 11.66 -17.88 -4.20
CA PRO A 121 12.73 -17.00 -4.66
C PRO A 121 12.72 -16.89 -6.20
N ASN A 122 13.03 -15.70 -6.69
CA ASN A 122 13.04 -15.37 -8.12
C ASN A 122 11.68 -15.46 -8.82
N SER A 123 10.57 -15.43 -8.05
CA SER A 123 9.24 -15.34 -8.65
C SER A 123 9.14 -14.12 -9.54
N GLN A 124 8.50 -14.29 -10.70
CA GLN A 124 8.30 -13.18 -11.62
C GLN A 124 7.22 -12.23 -11.10
N VAL A 125 7.54 -10.95 -11.09
CA VAL A 125 6.61 -9.88 -10.74
C VAL A 125 6.69 -8.78 -11.79
N TRP A 126 5.77 -7.82 -11.73
CA TRP A 126 5.74 -6.70 -12.67
C TRP A 126 6.00 -5.41 -11.93
N MET A 127 6.82 -4.56 -12.52
CA MET A 127 7.22 -3.28 -11.94
C MET A 127 6.74 -2.13 -12.82
N SER A 128 6.37 -1.02 -12.17
CA SER A 128 6.00 0.22 -12.86
C SER A 128 6.21 1.38 -11.90
N HIS A 129 7.43 1.88 -11.83
CA HIS A 129 7.75 3.00 -10.94
C HIS A 129 8.98 3.76 -11.37
N GLY A 130 9.06 5.01 -10.95
CA GLY A 130 10.22 5.87 -11.17
C GLY A 130 10.80 6.46 -9.89
N LEU A 131 10.37 5.96 -8.73
CA LEU A 131 10.83 6.42 -7.41
C LEU A 131 11.43 5.26 -6.62
N SER A 132 12.38 5.55 -5.77
CA SER A 132 13.01 4.57 -4.89
C SER A 132 12.86 4.96 -3.44
N LEU A 133 12.69 3.95 -2.57
CA LEU A 133 12.80 4.11 -1.13
C LEU A 133 14.26 3.91 -0.74
N ILE A 134 14.89 4.97 -0.24
CA ILE A 134 16.32 4.96 0.06
C ILE A 134 16.57 4.63 1.52
N HIS A 135 15.70 5.14 2.38
CA HIS A 135 15.92 5.03 3.82
C HIS A 135 14.56 4.97 4.52
N ILE A 136 14.35 3.90 5.24
CA ILE A 136 13.09 3.66 5.94
C ILE A 136 13.34 3.57 7.45
#